data_58a7034cd2b70b396cc42c1bac245033
#
_entry.id   58a7034cd2b70b396cc42c1bac245033
#
_cell.length_a   1.000
_cell.length_b   1.000
_cell.length_c   1.000
_cell.angle_alpha   90.00
_cell.angle_beta   90.00
_cell.angle_gamma   90.00
#
_symmetry.space_group_name_H-M   'P 1'
#
loop_
_entity.id
_entity.type
_entity.pdbx_description
1 polymer ?
#
loop_
_entity_poly.entity_id
_entity_poly.type
_entity_poly.pdbx_seq_one_letter_code
_entity_poly.pdbx_strand_id
1 'polypeptide(L)'
;FVLVPLPYSMDSTITVSDSEISSYYKDHKQLFRQNASRDMEYVVFEVKPSETDVNVASEAINGLYEEFATTGNMKSFLARNSEKSYSDYWYKNGELATVNSDIDAFVSANNEGTSEIFKNSENVFFAARVIETAQIPDSVFVKHILLSSTDAAKADSLVEVLSKGENFANVAATNSLDTRSAADGEIGSLGWFTQNYMIPGFESVLTAQIGKPYVITTQYGT
;
A
#
# COMPACT_ATOMS: atom_id res chain seq x y z
N PHE A 1 33.61 -38.18 10.67
CA PHE A 1 34.58 -37.75 9.67
C PHE A 1 35.46 -36.63 10.25
N VAL A 2 36.71 -36.57 9.80
CA VAL A 2 37.65 -35.52 10.23
C VAL A 2 37.76 -34.52 9.08
N LEU A 3 37.49 -33.26 9.38
CA LEU A 3 37.66 -32.15 8.43
C LEU A 3 39.08 -31.59 8.64
N VAL A 4 39.95 -31.71 7.64
CA VAL A 4 41.24 -31.07 7.64
C VAL A 4 41.16 -29.87 6.69
N PRO A 5 41.18 -28.64 7.18
CA PRO A 5 41.23 -27.48 6.32
C PRO A 5 42.61 -27.38 5.68
N LEU A 6 42.68 -27.39 4.34
CA LEU A 6 43.89 -27.07 3.60
C LEU A 6 43.93 -25.54 3.45
N PRO A 7 44.91 -24.86 4.06
CA PRO A 7 45.06 -23.43 3.85
C PRO A 7 45.43 -23.17 2.37
N TYR A 8 44.60 -22.39 1.69
CA TYR A 8 44.93 -21.91 0.36
C TYR A 8 46.05 -20.85 0.49
N SER A 9 47.23 -21.21 0.10
CA SER A 9 48.34 -20.25 -0.02
C SER A 9 48.59 -19.95 -1.48
N MET A 10 48.55 -18.68 -1.86
CA MET A 10 49.05 -18.28 -3.18
C MET A 10 50.57 -18.47 -3.21
N ASP A 11 51.05 -19.40 -4.03
CA ASP A 11 52.46 -19.56 -4.26
C ASP A 11 52.90 -18.51 -5.29
N SER A 12 53.59 -17.48 -4.82
CA SER A 12 54.10 -16.39 -5.66
C SER A 12 55.26 -16.81 -6.58
N THR A 13 55.76 -18.05 -6.44
CA THR A 13 56.81 -18.59 -7.30
C THR A 13 56.24 -19.24 -8.56
N ILE A 14 54.95 -19.52 -8.60
CA ILE A 14 54.30 -20.08 -9.78
C ILE A 14 54.01 -18.97 -10.79
N THR A 15 54.65 -19.03 -11.92
CA THR A 15 54.37 -18.16 -13.07
C THR A 15 53.77 -18.99 -14.21
N VAL A 16 52.61 -18.54 -14.67
CA VAL A 16 51.89 -19.16 -15.79
C VAL A 16 52.24 -18.39 -17.06
N SER A 17 52.72 -19.10 -18.07
CA SER A 17 53.07 -18.50 -19.35
C SER A 17 51.87 -18.31 -20.25
N ASP A 18 51.90 -17.34 -21.17
CA ASP A 18 50.85 -17.12 -22.18
C ASP A 18 50.54 -18.35 -23.04
N SER A 19 51.54 -19.23 -23.26
CA SER A 19 51.35 -20.47 -23.98
C SER A 19 50.53 -21.48 -23.19
N GLU A 20 50.71 -21.56 -21.86
CA GLU A 20 49.93 -22.43 -20.99
C GLU A 20 48.48 -21.92 -20.88
N ILE A 21 48.30 -20.62 -20.74
CA ILE A 21 46.97 -19.98 -20.76
C ILE A 21 46.25 -20.28 -22.08
N SER A 22 46.94 -20.12 -23.20
CA SER A 22 46.37 -20.38 -24.52
C SER A 22 46.02 -21.86 -24.75
N SER A 23 46.83 -22.77 -24.23
CA SER A 23 46.56 -24.23 -24.30
C SER A 23 45.32 -24.55 -23.45
N TYR A 24 45.30 -24.09 -22.20
CA TYR A 24 44.17 -24.31 -21.30
C TYR A 24 42.85 -23.77 -21.90
N TYR A 25 42.87 -22.57 -22.45
CA TYR A 25 41.72 -21.98 -23.12
C TYR A 25 41.23 -22.82 -24.31
N LYS A 26 42.14 -23.33 -25.12
CA LYS A 26 41.78 -24.17 -26.27
C LYS A 26 41.10 -25.48 -25.86
N ASP A 27 41.63 -26.10 -24.78
CA ASP A 27 41.10 -27.38 -24.28
C ASP A 27 39.79 -27.23 -23.53
N HIS A 28 39.54 -26.04 -23.00
CA HIS A 28 38.37 -25.75 -22.14
C HIS A 28 37.43 -24.68 -22.71
N LYS A 29 37.39 -24.47 -24.02
CA LYS A 29 36.58 -23.42 -24.68
C LYS A 29 35.13 -23.37 -24.24
N GLN A 30 34.54 -24.51 -23.92
CA GLN A 30 33.17 -24.58 -23.48
C GLN A 30 32.92 -23.88 -22.13
N LEU A 31 33.93 -23.82 -21.25
CA LEU A 31 33.83 -23.14 -19.96
C LEU A 31 33.80 -21.62 -20.11
N PHE A 32 34.35 -21.11 -21.21
CA PHE A 32 34.47 -19.69 -21.52
C PHE A 32 33.42 -19.22 -22.53
N ARG A 33 32.46 -20.08 -22.87
CA ARG A 33 31.40 -19.72 -23.80
C ARG A 33 30.50 -18.67 -23.18
N GLN A 34 30.42 -17.51 -23.81
CA GLN A 34 29.51 -16.42 -23.42
C GLN A 34 28.24 -16.48 -24.27
N ASN A 35 27.13 -16.02 -23.65
CA ASN A 35 25.92 -15.82 -24.41
C ASN A 35 26.11 -14.65 -25.39
N ALA A 36 25.27 -14.64 -26.44
CA ALA A 36 25.29 -13.55 -27.39
C ALA A 36 25.00 -12.22 -26.67
N SER A 37 25.91 -11.28 -26.82
CA SER A 37 25.78 -9.94 -26.23
C SER A 37 25.81 -8.87 -27.33
N ARG A 38 25.42 -7.67 -26.96
CA ARG A 38 25.49 -6.48 -27.81
C ARG A 38 26.05 -5.35 -26.96
N ASP A 39 27.02 -4.65 -27.49
CA ASP A 39 27.42 -3.33 -26.96
C ASP A 39 26.50 -2.30 -27.59
N MET A 40 25.98 -1.44 -26.74
CA MET A 40 25.07 -0.37 -27.17
C MET A 40 25.54 0.96 -26.60
N GLU A 41 25.61 1.94 -27.46
CA GLU A 41 25.75 3.32 -27.06
C GLU A 41 24.39 4.01 -27.16
N TYR A 42 24.04 4.81 -26.15
CA TYR A 42 22.79 5.56 -26.16
C TYR A 42 23.01 6.96 -25.58
N VAL A 43 22.18 7.86 -26.00
CA VAL A 43 22.12 9.23 -25.48
C VAL A 43 20.81 9.41 -24.75
N VAL A 44 20.87 9.93 -23.53
CA VAL A 44 19.70 10.26 -22.73
C VAL A 44 19.44 11.76 -22.84
N PHE A 45 18.26 12.12 -23.32
CA PHE A 45 17.77 13.48 -23.27
C PHE A 45 16.82 13.59 -22.08
N GLU A 46 17.25 14.32 -21.05
CA GLU A 46 16.37 14.59 -19.91
C GLU A 46 15.32 15.64 -20.32
N VAL A 47 14.05 15.26 -20.21
CA VAL A 47 12.94 16.20 -20.34
C VAL A 47 12.67 16.80 -18.97
N LYS A 48 12.94 18.08 -18.81
CA LYS A 48 12.67 18.83 -17.57
C LYS A 48 11.59 19.89 -17.85
N PRO A 49 10.67 20.13 -16.88
CA PRO A 49 9.68 21.19 -17.04
C PRO A 49 10.37 22.55 -17.16
N SER A 50 9.87 23.38 -18.05
CA SER A 50 10.29 24.76 -18.17
C SER A 50 9.70 25.63 -17.05
N GLU A 51 10.21 26.84 -16.87
CA GLU A 51 9.59 27.82 -15.96
C GLU A 51 8.13 28.09 -16.30
N THR A 52 7.78 28.08 -17.57
CA THR A 52 6.39 28.26 -18.03
C THR A 52 5.53 27.09 -17.55
N ASP A 53 5.99 25.85 -17.66
CA ASP A 53 5.25 24.68 -17.21
C ASP A 53 5.03 24.71 -15.68
N VAL A 54 6.06 25.10 -14.93
CA VAL A 54 5.98 25.26 -13.47
C VAL A 54 4.98 26.34 -13.07
N ASN A 55 4.96 27.48 -13.80
CA ASN A 55 4.02 28.55 -13.54
C ASN A 55 2.58 28.12 -13.85
N VAL A 56 2.34 27.43 -14.95
CA VAL A 56 1.01 26.88 -15.29
C VAL A 56 0.52 25.92 -14.21
N ALA A 57 1.38 25.03 -13.73
CA ALA A 57 1.02 24.10 -12.63
C ALA A 57 0.71 24.85 -11.32
N SER A 58 1.51 25.89 -11.00
CA SER A 58 1.28 26.75 -9.85
C SER A 58 -0.05 27.49 -9.93
N GLU A 59 -0.37 28.09 -11.07
CA GLU A 59 -1.64 28.78 -11.28
C GLU A 59 -2.83 27.81 -11.17
N ALA A 60 -2.70 26.61 -11.74
CA ALA A 60 -3.75 25.59 -11.67
C ALA A 60 -4.08 25.19 -10.24
N ILE A 61 -3.08 24.87 -9.40
CA ILE A 61 -3.34 24.47 -8.01
C ILE A 61 -3.87 25.64 -7.18
N ASN A 62 -3.36 26.86 -7.40
CA ASN A 62 -3.87 28.06 -6.71
C ASN A 62 -5.33 28.34 -7.07
N GLY A 63 -5.73 28.14 -8.33
CA GLY A 63 -7.11 28.30 -8.78
C GLY A 63 -8.09 27.28 -8.18
N LEU A 64 -7.60 26.13 -7.76
CA LEU A 64 -8.41 25.05 -7.15
C LEU A 64 -8.40 25.08 -5.62
N TYR A 65 -7.53 25.88 -5.01
CA TYR A 65 -7.27 25.81 -3.57
C TYR A 65 -8.47 26.12 -2.70
N GLU A 66 -9.27 27.13 -3.04
CA GLU A 66 -10.46 27.50 -2.27
C GLU A 66 -11.55 26.40 -2.32
N GLU A 67 -11.76 25.81 -3.51
CA GLU A 67 -12.69 24.68 -3.65
C GLU A 67 -12.15 23.48 -2.87
N PHE A 68 -10.86 23.18 -2.94
CA PHE A 68 -10.24 22.11 -2.15
C PHE A 68 -10.45 22.30 -0.64
N ALA A 69 -10.26 23.51 -0.14
CA ALA A 69 -10.40 23.83 1.28
C ALA A 69 -11.82 23.69 1.78
N THR A 70 -12.84 23.89 0.94
CA THR A 70 -14.25 24.01 1.38
C THR A 70 -15.16 22.90 0.88
N THR A 71 -14.76 22.12 -0.14
CA THR A 71 -15.64 21.08 -0.72
C THR A 71 -16.11 20.06 0.31
N GLY A 72 -17.40 19.70 0.25
CA GLY A 72 -17.98 18.59 1.01
C GLY A 72 -17.82 17.23 0.32
N ASN A 73 -17.39 17.17 -0.94
CA ASN A 73 -17.20 15.94 -1.70
C ASN A 73 -15.77 15.82 -2.21
N MET A 74 -14.85 15.52 -1.29
CA MET A 74 -13.42 15.38 -1.57
C MET A 74 -13.13 14.32 -2.62
N LYS A 75 -13.82 13.19 -2.57
CA LYS A 75 -13.64 12.07 -3.53
C LYS A 75 -13.88 12.52 -4.97
N SER A 76 -14.98 13.22 -5.22
CA SER A 76 -15.30 13.74 -6.55
C SER A 76 -14.37 14.87 -6.98
N PHE A 77 -13.94 15.71 -6.03
CA PHE A 77 -13.00 16.80 -6.30
C PHE A 77 -11.63 16.25 -6.74
N LEU A 78 -11.04 15.33 -5.98
CA LEU A 78 -9.73 14.74 -6.29
C LEU A 78 -9.75 13.92 -7.59
N ALA A 79 -10.84 13.20 -7.85
CA ALA A 79 -10.97 12.45 -9.10
C ALA A 79 -10.92 13.32 -10.37
N ARG A 80 -11.26 14.62 -10.27
CA ARG A 80 -11.24 15.55 -11.40
C ARG A 80 -9.99 16.39 -11.47
N ASN A 81 -9.36 16.67 -10.33
CA ASN A 81 -8.38 17.75 -10.23
C ASN A 81 -7.01 17.31 -9.69
N SER A 82 -6.85 16.06 -9.27
CA SER A 82 -5.61 15.57 -8.66
C SER A 82 -5.10 14.31 -9.33
N GLU A 83 -3.78 14.18 -9.41
CA GLU A 83 -3.13 12.92 -9.80
C GLU A 83 -3.24 11.85 -8.72
N LYS A 84 -3.45 12.26 -7.46
CA LYS A 84 -3.69 11.34 -6.34
C LYS A 84 -5.18 11.19 -6.13
N SER A 85 -5.65 9.94 -6.20
CA SER A 85 -7.04 9.61 -5.88
C SER A 85 -7.31 9.73 -4.38
N TYR A 86 -8.57 9.96 -4.05
CA TYR A 86 -9.02 9.86 -2.66
C TYR A 86 -8.79 8.46 -2.12
N SER A 87 -8.35 8.39 -0.86
CA SER A 87 -8.15 7.15 -0.12
C SER A 87 -8.74 7.31 1.27
N ASP A 88 -9.46 6.29 1.74
CA ASP A 88 -9.97 6.19 3.12
C ASP A 88 -8.90 5.69 4.11
N TYR A 89 -7.62 5.72 3.71
CA TYR A 89 -6.50 5.29 4.52
C TYR A 89 -6.21 6.29 5.64
N TRP A 90 -6.04 5.77 6.86
CA TRP A 90 -5.64 6.52 8.04
C TRP A 90 -4.12 6.57 8.15
N TYR A 91 -3.54 7.75 7.96
CA TYR A 91 -2.11 7.96 8.06
C TYR A 91 -1.69 8.19 9.50
N LYS A 92 -0.62 7.53 9.93
CA LYS A 92 0.04 7.79 11.21
C LYS A 92 0.98 8.98 11.09
N ASN A 93 1.24 9.65 12.21
CA ASN A 93 2.25 10.71 12.27
C ASN A 93 3.61 10.17 11.80
N GLY A 94 4.26 10.89 10.89
CA GLY A 94 5.53 10.50 10.26
C GLY A 94 5.40 9.63 9.01
N GLU A 95 4.24 9.09 8.70
CA GLU A 95 4.04 8.19 7.56
C GLU A 95 4.05 8.94 6.22
N LEU A 96 3.57 10.18 6.20
CA LEU A 96 3.57 11.04 5.02
C LEU A 96 4.91 11.69 4.71
N ALA A 97 5.91 11.58 5.59
CA ALA A 97 7.25 12.16 5.39
C ALA A 97 7.94 11.65 4.11
N THR A 98 7.64 10.42 3.68
CA THR A 98 8.15 9.85 2.44
C THR A 98 7.51 10.46 1.18
N VAL A 99 6.33 11.07 1.32
CA VAL A 99 5.64 11.77 0.23
C VAL A 99 6.09 13.21 0.18
N ASN A 100 5.99 13.91 1.29
CA ASN A 100 6.43 15.28 1.47
C ASN A 100 6.55 15.61 2.96
N SER A 101 7.71 16.09 3.42
CA SER A 101 8.00 16.39 4.83
C SER A 101 7.15 17.53 5.38
N ASP A 102 6.81 18.53 4.54
CA ASP A 102 6.04 19.70 4.99
C ASP A 102 4.56 19.32 5.19
N ILE A 103 4.04 18.44 4.30
CA ILE A 103 2.71 17.85 4.46
C ILE A 103 2.65 17.01 5.74
N ASP A 104 3.65 16.17 6.01
CA ASP A 104 3.69 15.36 7.21
C ASP A 104 3.74 16.22 8.48
N ALA A 105 4.56 17.26 8.48
CA ALA A 105 4.64 18.20 9.59
C ALA A 105 3.31 18.92 9.83
N PHE A 106 2.65 19.37 8.76
CA PHE A 106 1.34 20.01 8.86
C PHE A 106 0.28 19.06 9.44
N VAL A 107 0.14 17.85 8.88
CA VAL A 107 -0.85 16.87 9.29
C VAL A 107 -0.63 16.40 10.72
N SER A 108 0.66 16.22 11.12
CA SER A 108 1.00 15.81 12.49
C SER A 108 0.75 16.89 13.55
N ALA A 109 0.75 18.17 13.15
CA ALA A 109 0.55 19.30 14.05
C ALA A 109 -0.91 19.77 14.14
N ASN A 110 -1.78 19.36 13.22
CA ASN A 110 -3.14 19.89 13.11
C ASN A 110 -4.17 18.76 13.14
N ASN A 111 -5.26 18.97 13.89
CA ASN A 111 -6.39 18.04 13.98
C ASN A 111 -7.44 18.30 12.90
N GLU A 112 -7.41 19.46 12.26
CA GLU A 112 -8.32 19.89 11.20
C GLU A 112 -7.68 20.99 10.35
N GLY A 113 -8.24 21.27 9.19
CA GLY A 113 -7.83 22.38 8.34
C GLY A 113 -7.07 21.97 7.07
N THR A 114 -6.71 22.98 6.29
CA THR A 114 -6.03 22.84 5.00
C THR A 114 -4.65 23.47 5.08
N SER A 115 -3.62 22.77 4.59
CA SER A 115 -2.25 23.29 4.51
C SER A 115 -2.14 24.43 3.49
N GLU A 116 -1.10 25.19 3.57
CA GLU A 116 -0.62 25.95 2.41
C GLU A 116 -0.22 25.02 1.24
N ILE A 117 0.07 25.60 0.09
CA ILE A 117 0.57 24.87 -1.06
C ILE A 117 2.08 24.74 -0.94
N PHE A 118 2.55 23.50 -0.82
CA PHE A 118 3.98 23.17 -0.80
C PHE A 118 4.45 22.76 -2.20
N LYS A 119 5.74 22.92 -2.45
CA LYS A 119 6.40 22.49 -3.68
C LYS A 119 7.69 21.72 -3.35
N ASN A 120 7.87 20.53 -3.91
CA ASN A 120 9.11 19.78 -3.76
C ASN A 120 10.19 20.17 -4.79
N SER A 121 11.36 19.54 -4.68
CA SER A 121 12.50 19.77 -5.59
C SER A 121 12.25 19.34 -7.04
N GLU A 122 11.24 18.52 -7.28
CA GLU A 122 10.84 18.01 -8.59
C GLU A 122 9.76 18.90 -9.26
N ASN A 123 9.46 20.05 -8.65
CA ASN A 123 8.40 20.99 -9.05
C ASN A 123 6.98 20.40 -8.97
N VAL A 124 6.76 19.39 -8.13
CA VAL A 124 5.42 18.89 -7.82
C VAL A 124 4.82 19.72 -6.70
N PHE A 125 3.58 20.17 -6.89
CA PHE A 125 2.83 20.95 -5.92
C PHE A 125 1.90 20.06 -5.11
N PHE A 126 1.81 20.33 -3.80
CA PHE A 126 1.01 19.59 -2.85
C PHE A 126 0.20 20.52 -1.97
N ALA A 127 -1.02 20.10 -1.64
CA ALA A 127 -1.79 20.63 -0.53
C ALA A 127 -2.45 19.47 0.20
N ALA A 128 -2.56 19.55 1.50
CA ALA A 128 -3.24 18.56 2.33
C ALA A 128 -4.41 19.17 3.08
N ARG A 129 -5.46 18.38 3.29
CA ARG A 129 -6.57 18.75 4.17
C ARG A 129 -6.79 17.62 5.15
N VAL A 130 -6.72 17.95 6.44
CA VAL A 130 -7.08 17.03 7.51
C VAL A 130 -8.60 17.00 7.58
N ILE A 131 -9.19 15.85 7.32
CA ILE A 131 -10.64 15.63 7.32
C ILE A 131 -11.09 15.16 8.69
N GLU A 132 -10.33 14.23 9.28
CA GLU A 132 -10.65 13.64 10.56
C GLU A 132 -9.37 13.18 11.27
N THR A 133 -9.39 13.24 12.59
CA THR A 133 -8.32 12.71 13.46
C THR A 133 -8.96 11.78 14.48
N ALA A 134 -8.43 10.55 14.59
CA ALA A 134 -8.94 9.55 15.52
C ALA A 134 -7.81 8.72 16.12
N GLN A 135 -8.07 8.14 17.28
CA GLN A 135 -7.22 7.07 17.82
C GLN A 135 -7.82 5.74 17.40
N ILE A 136 -7.16 5.05 16.49
CA ILE A 136 -7.59 3.76 15.97
C ILE A 136 -6.55 2.68 16.32
N PRO A 137 -6.95 1.42 16.46
CA PRO A 137 -6.02 0.32 16.73
C PRO A 137 -5.15 0.03 15.50
N ASP A 138 -3.92 -0.41 15.71
CA ASP A 138 -3.02 -0.85 14.64
C ASP A 138 -3.51 -2.11 13.92
N SER A 139 -4.23 -2.95 14.64
CA SER A 139 -4.83 -4.17 14.11
C SER A 139 -6.15 -4.48 14.78
N VAL A 140 -7.01 -5.17 14.08
CA VAL A 140 -8.32 -5.61 14.55
C VAL A 140 -8.53 -7.08 14.30
N PHE A 141 -9.20 -7.74 15.23
CA PHE A 141 -9.70 -9.10 15.06
C PHE A 141 -11.14 -9.04 14.58
N VAL A 142 -11.43 -9.59 13.41
CA VAL A 142 -12.74 -9.47 12.78
C VAL A 142 -13.36 -10.83 12.50
N LYS A 143 -14.66 -10.91 12.76
CA LYS A 143 -15.54 -11.98 12.30
C LYS A 143 -16.54 -11.42 11.31
N HIS A 144 -16.87 -12.17 10.26
CA HIS A 144 -17.80 -11.74 9.23
C HIS A 144 -18.81 -12.81 8.82
N ILE A 145 -19.91 -12.38 8.25
CA ILE A 145 -20.87 -13.21 7.54
C ILE A 145 -21.02 -12.58 6.15
N LEU A 146 -20.58 -13.29 5.12
CA LEU A 146 -20.66 -12.81 3.75
C LEU A 146 -22.01 -13.20 3.15
N LEU A 147 -22.76 -12.22 2.67
CA LEU A 147 -24.02 -12.40 1.95
C LEU A 147 -23.89 -11.87 0.52
N SER A 148 -24.86 -12.25 -0.33
CA SER A 148 -24.99 -11.63 -1.64
C SER A 148 -25.35 -10.14 -1.50
N SER A 149 -24.87 -9.30 -2.42
CA SER A 149 -25.20 -7.88 -2.47
C SER A 149 -26.73 -7.60 -2.61
N THR A 150 -27.50 -8.61 -2.99
CA THR A 150 -28.97 -8.52 -3.10
C THR A 150 -29.69 -8.81 -1.78
N ASP A 151 -28.96 -9.26 -0.75
CA ASP A 151 -29.54 -9.78 0.50
C ASP A 151 -29.47 -8.77 1.66
N ALA A 152 -29.54 -7.46 1.38
CA ALA A 152 -29.43 -6.42 2.39
C ALA A 152 -30.46 -6.57 3.55
N ALA A 153 -31.71 -6.90 3.23
CA ALA A 153 -32.73 -7.13 4.27
C ALA A 153 -32.41 -8.32 5.17
N LYS A 154 -31.72 -9.36 4.64
CA LYS A 154 -31.22 -10.48 5.44
C LYS A 154 -30.08 -10.05 6.34
N ALA A 155 -29.18 -9.18 5.85
CA ALA A 155 -28.10 -8.64 6.65
C ALA A 155 -28.60 -7.91 7.89
N ASP A 156 -29.58 -7.02 7.75
CA ASP A 156 -30.21 -6.31 8.88
C ASP A 156 -30.84 -7.29 9.90
N SER A 157 -31.54 -8.32 9.40
CA SER A 157 -32.13 -9.35 10.27
C SER A 157 -31.06 -10.13 11.07
N LEU A 158 -29.91 -10.43 10.45
CA LEU A 158 -28.80 -11.11 11.15
C LEU A 158 -28.13 -10.21 12.19
N VAL A 159 -28.02 -8.90 11.93
CA VAL A 159 -27.54 -7.94 12.93
C VAL A 159 -28.45 -7.95 14.16
N GLU A 160 -29.77 -7.98 13.97
CA GLU A 160 -30.72 -8.09 15.11
C GLU A 160 -30.55 -9.39 15.90
N VAL A 161 -30.40 -10.52 15.21
CA VAL A 161 -30.21 -11.84 15.83
C VAL A 161 -28.92 -11.86 16.65
N LEU A 162 -27.81 -11.40 16.07
CA LEU A 162 -26.53 -11.33 16.77
C LEU A 162 -26.55 -10.33 17.93
N SER A 163 -27.26 -9.21 17.80
CA SER A 163 -27.42 -8.21 18.87
C SER A 163 -28.23 -8.75 20.07
N LYS A 164 -29.02 -9.78 19.86
CA LYS A 164 -29.74 -10.51 20.94
C LYS A 164 -28.90 -11.56 21.62
N GLY A 165 -27.64 -11.78 21.18
CA GLY A 165 -26.69 -12.67 21.83
C GLY A 165 -26.59 -14.07 21.22
N GLU A 166 -27.11 -14.28 20.02
CA GLU A 166 -26.92 -15.55 19.32
C GLU A 166 -25.43 -15.79 19.01
N ASN A 167 -25.02 -17.05 18.99
CA ASN A 167 -23.64 -17.44 18.75
C ASN A 167 -23.23 -17.12 17.30
N PHE A 168 -22.20 -16.28 17.13
CA PHE A 168 -21.77 -15.80 15.84
C PHE A 168 -21.38 -16.93 14.87
N ALA A 169 -20.63 -17.93 15.35
CA ALA A 169 -20.14 -19.04 14.51
C ALA A 169 -21.31 -19.89 13.98
N ASN A 170 -22.35 -20.10 14.79
CA ASN A 170 -23.55 -20.84 14.38
C ASN A 170 -24.33 -20.05 13.31
N VAL A 171 -24.48 -18.76 13.49
CA VAL A 171 -25.16 -17.88 12.53
C VAL A 171 -24.35 -17.80 11.22
N ALA A 172 -23.02 -17.69 11.31
CA ALA A 172 -22.13 -17.68 10.15
C ALA A 172 -22.17 -19.01 9.38
N ALA A 173 -22.09 -20.15 10.09
CA ALA A 173 -22.16 -21.48 9.49
C ALA A 173 -23.44 -21.73 8.67
N THR A 174 -24.56 -21.12 9.10
CA THR A 174 -25.87 -21.30 8.47
C THR A 174 -26.11 -20.32 7.32
N ASN A 175 -25.51 -19.12 7.38
CA ASN A 175 -25.92 -18.02 6.51
C ASN A 175 -24.79 -17.47 5.60
N SER A 176 -23.52 -17.67 5.97
CA SER A 176 -22.40 -17.09 5.21
C SER A 176 -22.13 -17.83 3.90
N LEU A 177 -21.86 -17.09 2.86
CA LEU A 177 -21.30 -17.61 1.59
C LEU A 177 -19.81 -17.98 1.76
N ASP A 178 -19.11 -17.35 2.69
CA ASP A 178 -17.76 -17.77 3.07
C ASP A 178 -17.82 -18.81 4.20
N THR A 179 -17.60 -20.05 3.81
CA THR A 179 -17.60 -21.22 4.72
C THR A 179 -16.20 -21.67 5.10
N ARG A 180 -15.14 -20.96 4.66
CA ARG A 180 -13.74 -21.36 4.84
C ARG A 180 -13.00 -20.52 5.85
N SER A 181 -13.40 -19.27 6.06
CA SER A 181 -12.74 -18.38 7.04
C SER A 181 -13.01 -18.84 8.46
N ALA A 182 -11.99 -19.37 9.10
CA ALA A 182 -12.03 -19.91 10.46
C ALA A 182 -10.65 -19.76 11.15
N ALA A 183 -10.14 -18.53 11.22
CA ALA A 183 -8.78 -18.24 11.70
C ALA A 183 -8.55 -18.63 13.17
N ASP A 184 -9.59 -18.62 14.00
CA ASP A 184 -9.56 -19.06 15.40
C ASP A 184 -10.24 -20.43 15.61
N GLY A 185 -10.55 -21.15 14.53
CA GLY A 185 -11.29 -22.41 14.54
C GLY A 185 -12.81 -22.24 14.52
N GLU A 186 -13.33 -21.01 14.56
CA GLU A 186 -14.77 -20.71 14.44
C GLU A 186 -15.08 -20.14 13.04
N ILE A 187 -16.13 -20.66 12.41
CA ILE A 187 -16.58 -20.19 11.07
C ILE A 187 -16.92 -18.69 11.12
N GLY A 188 -16.51 -17.98 10.08
CA GLY A 188 -16.67 -16.54 9.95
C GLY A 188 -15.52 -15.73 10.56
N SER A 189 -14.53 -16.37 11.17
CA SER A 189 -13.36 -15.66 11.71
C SER A 189 -12.32 -15.36 10.63
N LEU A 190 -12.03 -14.07 10.41
CA LEU A 190 -10.96 -13.60 9.51
C LEU A 190 -9.61 -13.50 10.21
N GLY A 191 -9.58 -13.50 11.55
CA GLY A 191 -8.37 -13.31 12.34
C GLY A 191 -7.97 -11.84 12.49
N TRP A 192 -6.66 -11.63 12.80
CA TRP A 192 -6.08 -10.30 12.96
C TRP A 192 -5.58 -9.77 11.64
N PHE A 193 -5.90 -8.52 11.34
CA PHE A 193 -5.33 -7.81 10.20
C PHE A 193 -5.21 -6.30 10.46
N THR A 194 -4.33 -5.68 9.70
CA THR A 194 -4.04 -4.25 9.71
C THR A 194 -4.74 -3.59 8.52
N GLN A 195 -4.82 -2.26 8.54
CA GLN A 195 -5.39 -1.44 7.48
C GLN A 195 -4.85 -1.79 6.08
N ASN A 196 -3.57 -2.13 5.95
CA ASN A 196 -2.92 -2.44 4.67
C ASN A 196 -3.47 -3.69 3.96
N TYR A 197 -4.18 -4.55 4.68
CA TYR A 197 -4.80 -5.76 4.14
C TYR A 197 -6.32 -5.66 3.99
N MET A 198 -6.87 -4.47 4.25
CA MET A 198 -8.31 -4.25 4.11
C MET A 198 -8.70 -4.00 2.65
N ILE A 199 -9.83 -4.53 2.28
CA ILE A 199 -10.46 -4.25 0.98
C ILE A 199 -11.29 -2.96 1.08
N PRO A 200 -11.47 -2.23 -0.02
CA PRO A 200 -12.32 -1.03 -0.02
C PRO A 200 -13.72 -1.29 0.54
N GLY A 201 -14.13 -0.43 1.46
CA GLY A 201 -15.39 -0.53 2.20
C GLY A 201 -15.25 -1.22 3.56
N PHE A 202 -14.10 -1.84 3.86
CA PHE A 202 -13.87 -2.53 5.14
C PHE A 202 -13.21 -1.65 6.20
N GLU A 203 -12.76 -0.46 5.84
CA GLU A 203 -12.01 0.46 6.69
C GLU A 203 -12.81 0.89 7.94
N SER A 204 -14.14 0.89 7.84
CA SER A 204 -15.04 1.23 8.94
C SER A 204 -14.89 0.32 10.17
N VAL A 205 -14.31 -0.89 10.02
CA VAL A 205 -14.06 -1.78 11.18
C VAL A 205 -13.02 -1.22 12.14
N LEU A 206 -12.13 -0.32 11.70
CA LEU A 206 -11.11 0.31 12.56
C LEU A 206 -11.72 1.25 13.60
N THR A 207 -12.85 1.88 13.27
CA THR A 207 -13.54 2.83 14.15
C THR A 207 -14.81 2.26 14.75
N ALA A 208 -15.16 1.00 14.43
CA ALA A 208 -16.35 0.33 14.90
C ALA A 208 -16.31 0.02 16.39
N GLN A 209 -17.46 0.01 17.02
CA GLN A 209 -17.59 -0.42 18.41
C GLN A 209 -17.36 -1.94 18.52
N ILE A 210 -16.39 -2.34 19.34
CA ILE A 210 -16.05 -3.75 19.57
C ILE A 210 -17.27 -4.52 20.11
N GLY A 211 -17.51 -5.69 19.53
CA GLY A 211 -18.60 -6.58 19.93
C GLY A 211 -20.00 -6.19 19.42
N LYS A 212 -20.10 -5.12 18.65
CA LYS A 212 -21.37 -4.68 18.07
C LYS A 212 -21.42 -5.05 16.57
N PRO A 213 -22.34 -5.92 16.15
CA PRO A 213 -22.49 -6.26 14.73
C PRO A 213 -23.11 -5.08 13.95
N TYR A 214 -22.67 -4.91 12.71
CA TYR A 214 -23.23 -3.92 11.77
C TYR A 214 -22.99 -4.38 10.32
N VAL A 215 -23.70 -3.76 9.39
CA VAL A 215 -23.63 -4.11 7.96
C VAL A 215 -22.56 -3.29 7.24
N ILE A 216 -21.76 -3.95 6.42
CA ILE A 216 -20.81 -3.34 5.49
C ILE A 216 -21.15 -3.83 4.09
N THR A 217 -21.08 -2.94 3.10
CA THR A 217 -21.18 -3.32 1.69
C THR A 217 -19.82 -3.19 1.01
N THR A 218 -19.38 -4.25 0.36
CA THR A 218 -18.14 -4.32 -0.39
C THR A 218 -18.37 -4.81 -1.82
N GLN A 219 -17.34 -4.80 -2.65
CA GLN A 219 -17.41 -5.39 -3.99
C GLN A 219 -17.68 -6.91 -4.01
N TYR A 220 -17.48 -7.60 -2.90
CA TYR A 220 -17.70 -9.05 -2.76
C TYR A 220 -19.10 -9.40 -2.23
N GLY A 221 -19.83 -8.44 -1.72
CA GLY A 221 -21.17 -8.62 -1.14
C GLY A 221 -21.41 -7.72 0.08
N THR A 222 -22.42 -8.08 0.83
CA THR A 222 -22.82 -7.42 2.08
C THR A 222 -22.53 -8.33 3.25
#